data_8b539971e6e9c35dc65aab477a13c2bb
#
_entry.id   8b539971e6e9c35dc65aab477a13c2bb
#
_cell.length_a   1.000
_cell.length_b   1.000
_cell.length_c   1.000
_cell.angle_alpha   90.00
_cell.angle_beta   90.00
_cell.angle_gamma   90.00
#
_symmetry.space_group_name_H-M   'P 1'
#
loop_
_entity.id
_entity.type
_entity.pdbx_description
1 polymer ?
#
loop_
_entity_poly.entity_id
_entity_poly.type
_entity_poly.pdbx_seq_one_letter_code
_entity_poly.pdbx_strand_id
1 'polypeptide(L)'
;MPKELKKEFTKCYERGAKYKEVPYEYMDFTNRVIAIAEEDEELARKKYPTVFKYVDLVNGVVVSVGNHPAGCVVSPFPVDEWFGTFTTASNEYPISLLNMKEIDSLNFVKLDILGLDNVGLIYKTCDLADMPYATPDNIPPDDEAVWRSIKDDTTMIFQWESQSATAYLKQLLSDSTIRKIRKKNPNASYMDLLSIGNGAIRPAGESYRDKLANGEYATYGNEALDDFLKTTLGWLVYQEQIIEFLHSFCGYTMGEADVVRRGFAKKTGTEKFIPKIKEGFQKTMLEKYNVPFEESDKIIVNFIQVIEDASSYLFSKNHADPYSWIGYICGYLRYYYPLEFITTALNIFASKEEKSLAIIDYAKKQGIKISPIKFRYSISEYSFDKENNKIFKGIASIKYMNAQVADEMYELRNNKYNTFMDLLFDLTEKTTLNSRQIKILIDLDFFDEFGDANELMREYFLFDIFNGRLQVRKDMLEKYGIDEEIVKQCAGKESPKMFTKLDSRKFLRMISGKISYSRRTLAEKINAQITHLGYVDIMGEEYRGFACVLSVDKKYSPRLQMYSLRNGNNFDCKIDKRTFNRNRIEVGDIIRISGAKDKPKMKRDEDGNFVPIEGTSERWLTNYKKVAI
;
A
#
# COMPACT_ATOMS: atom_id res chain seq x y z
N MET A 1 0.32 -20.33 25.86
CA MET A 1 1.74 -20.04 25.53
C MET A 1 2.25 -19.02 26.56
N PRO A 2 3.37 -19.26 27.26
CA PRO A 2 3.95 -18.31 28.20
C PRO A 2 4.25 -16.97 27.53
N LYS A 3 4.09 -15.85 28.26
CA LYS A 3 4.27 -14.49 27.69
C LYS A 3 5.66 -14.26 27.09
N GLU A 4 6.68 -14.93 27.61
CA GLU A 4 8.06 -14.86 27.15
C GLU A 4 8.23 -15.54 25.77
N LEU A 5 7.67 -16.73 25.61
CA LEU A 5 7.62 -17.44 24.32
C LEU A 5 6.88 -16.64 23.24
N LYS A 6 5.77 -15.98 23.60
CA LYS A 6 5.02 -15.14 22.67
C LYS A 6 5.83 -13.93 22.18
N LYS A 7 6.64 -13.34 23.06
CA LYS A 7 7.56 -12.24 22.68
C LYS A 7 8.68 -12.69 21.74
N GLU A 8 9.20 -13.89 21.93
CA GLU A 8 10.24 -14.43 21.05
C GLU A 8 9.68 -14.81 19.67
N PHE A 9 8.53 -15.46 19.62
CA PHE A 9 7.83 -15.73 18.35
C PHE A 9 7.53 -14.47 17.54
N THR A 10 7.04 -13.40 18.17
CA THR A 10 6.77 -12.12 17.50
C THR A 10 8.07 -11.49 16.96
N LYS A 11 9.16 -11.56 17.74
CA LYS A 11 10.46 -11.03 17.28
C LYS A 11 11.04 -11.78 16.07
N CYS A 12 10.79 -13.08 15.95
CA CYS A 12 11.24 -13.89 14.83
C CYS A 12 10.49 -13.54 13.54
N TYR A 13 9.18 -13.38 13.65
CA TYR A 13 8.33 -13.04 12.51
C TYR A 13 8.63 -11.64 11.95
N GLU A 14 8.93 -10.68 12.83
CA GLU A 14 9.25 -9.29 12.45
C GLU A 14 10.65 -9.11 11.83
N ARG A 15 11.59 -10.04 12.03
CA ARG A 15 12.97 -9.86 11.58
C ARG A 15 13.27 -10.46 10.22
N GLY A 16 12.44 -11.37 9.68
CA GLY A 16 12.67 -11.98 8.35
C GLY A 16 14.08 -12.59 8.16
N ALA A 17 14.82 -12.79 9.26
CA ALA A 17 16.18 -13.32 9.21
C ALA A 17 16.14 -14.77 8.75
N LYS A 18 16.77 -15.06 7.63
CA LYS A 18 17.04 -16.42 7.20
C LYS A 18 17.92 -17.06 8.27
N TYR A 19 17.34 -17.97 9.08
CA TYR A 19 18.04 -18.63 10.20
C TYR A 19 19.36 -19.32 9.75
N LYS A 20 19.49 -19.70 8.49
CA LYS A 20 20.70 -20.29 7.88
C LYS A 20 21.90 -19.33 7.80
N GLU A 21 21.70 -18.05 7.91
CA GLU A 21 22.74 -17.01 7.84
C GLU A 21 23.25 -16.58 9.23
N VAL A 22 22.63 -17.08 10.31
CA VAL A 22 22.98 -16.72 11.68
C VAL A 22 23.60 -17.93 12.39
N PRO A 23 24.79 -17.81 13.01
CA PRO A 23 25.37 -18.88 13.83
C PRO A 23 24.39 -19.34 14.90
N TYR A 24 24.34 -20.66 15.16
CA TYR A 24 23.37 -21.29 16.06
C TYR A 24 23.30 -20.65 17.46
N GLU A 25 24.42 -20.20 18.00
CA GLU A 25 24.50 -19.53 19.28
C GLU A 25 23.76 -18.19 19.35
N TYR A 26 23.58 -17.52 18.22
CA TYR A 26 22.87 -16.24 18.10
C TYR A 26 21.42 -16.40 17.60
N MET A 27 21.00 -17.63 17.28
CA MET A 27 19.62 -17.89 16.88
C MET A 27 18.68 -17.76 18.07
N ASP A 28 17.48 -17.25 17.81
CA ASP A 28 16.38 -17.32 18.77
C ASP A 28 15.85 -18.76 18.88
N PHE A 29 14.98 -18.98 19.86
CA PHE A 29 14.45 -20.31 20.19
C PHE A 29 13.79 -21.00 18.99
N THR A 30 12.95 -20.28 18.22
CA THR A 30 12.23 -20.86 17.08
C THR A 30 13.18 -21.31 15.98
N ASN A 31 14.12 -20.45 15.62
CA ASN A 31 15.11 -20.77 14.58
C ASN A 31 16.05 -21.91 15.00
N ARG A 32 16.38 -22.02 16.30
CA ARG A 32 17.14 -23.18 16.79
C ARG A 32 16.38 -24.49 16.65
N VAL A 33 15.08 -24.50 16.94
CA VAL A 33 14.25 -25.69 16.77
C VAL A 33 14.16 -26.07 15.30
N ILE A 34 13.94 -25.11 14.41
CA ILE A 34 13.86 -25.34 12.96
C ILE A 34 15.19 -25.85 12.42
N ALA A 35 16.32 -25.22 12.76
CA ALA A 35 17.64 -25.61 12.29
C ALA A 35 17.98 -27.06 12.68
N ILE A 36 17.70 -27.47 13.93
CA ILE A 36 17.91 -28.84 14.36
C ILE A 36 16.93 -29.80 13.66
N ALA A 37 15.67 -29.41 13.47
CA ALA A 37 14.67 -30.27 12.84
C ALA A 37 14.93 -30.49 11.35
N GLU A 38 15.54 -29.53 10.65
CA GLU A 38 15.96 -29.71 9.26
C GLU A 38 17.18 -30.65 9.10
N GLU A 39 18.06 -30.68 10.10
CA GLU A 39 19.23 -31.56 10.10
C GLU A 39 18.87 -32.95 10.63
N ASP A 40 18.16 -33.05 11.74
CA ASP A 40 17.76 -34.26 12.41
C ASP A 40 16.47 -34.05 13.22
N GLU A 41 15.34 -34.46 12.66
CA GLU A 41 14.03 -34.32 13.30
C GLU A 41 13.93 -35.14 14.60
N GLU A 42 14.54 -36.32 14.67
CA GLU A 42 14.50 -37.15 15.89
C GLU A 42 15.24 -36.46 17.04
N LEU A 43 16.38 -35.86 16.75
CA LEU A 43 17.14 -35.09 17.73
C LEU A 43 16.34 -33.85 18.18
N ALA A 44 15.70 -33.14 17.25
CA ALA A 44 14.85 -32.02 17.59
C ALA A 44 13.68 -32.41 18.49
N ARG A 45 13.01 -33.51 18.20
CA ARG A 45 11.92 -34.07 19.02
C ARG A 45 12.39 -34.44 20.44
N LYS A 46 13.58 -35.04 20.56
CA LYS A 46 14.19 -35.34 21.86
C LYS A 46 14.54 -34.08 22.65
N LYS A 47 15.08 -33.08 21.97
CA LYS A 47 15.52 -31.83 22.60
C LYS A 47 14.35 -30.89 22.99
N TYR A 48 13.27 -30.91 22.20
CA TYR A 48 12.11 -30.03 22.37
C TYR A 48 10.76 -30.79 22.41
N PRO A 49 10.57 -31.80 23.29
CA PRO A 49 9.40 -32.68 23.24
C PRO A 49 8.08 -31.94 23.41
N THR A 50 8.05 -30.87 24.20
CA THR A 50 6.84 -30.06 24.39
C THR A 50 6.41 -29.34 23.12
N VAL A 51 7.38 -28.85 22.32
CA VAL A 51 7.09 -28.19 21.03
C VAL A 51 6.47 -29.19 20.07
N PHE A 52 7.11 -30.35 19.90
CA PHE A 52 6.63 -31.36 18.95
C PHE A 52 5.31 -32.00 19.38
N LYS A 53 5.01 -32.08 20.67
CA LYS A 53 3.68 -32.47 21.14
C LYS A 53 2.59 -31.55 20.58
N TYR A 54 2.81 -30.22 20.53
CA TYR A 54 1.84 -29.28 19.95
C TYR A 54 1.89 -29.32 18.42
N VAL A 55 3.04 -29.50 17.80
CA VAL A 55 3.16 -29.66 16.36
C VAL A 55 2.34 -30.86 15.90
N ASP A 56 2.48 -32.02 16.56
CA ASP A 56 1.73 -33.23 16.22
C ASP A 56 0.21 -33.08 16.43
N LEU A 57 -0.20 -32.31 17.43
CA LEU A 57 -1.63 -32.03 17.68
C LEU A 57 -2.27 -31.12 16.60
N VAL A 58 -1.50 -30.21 16.00
CA VAL A 58 -2.03 -29.28 14.99
C VAL A 58 -1.71 -29.71 13.57
N ASN A 59 -0.81 -30.69 13.41
CA ASN A 59 -0.44 -31.19 12.09
C ASN A 59 -1.64 -31.90 11.44
N GLY A 60 -1.98 -31.53 10.21
CA GLY A 60 -3.11 -32.07 9.49
C GLY A 60 -4.47 -31.44 9.84
N VAL A 61 -4.52 -30.49 10.79
CA VAL A 61 -5.75 -29.74 11.07
C VAL A 61 -5.96 -28.68 9.98
N VAL A 62 -7.08 -28.76 9.28
CA VAL A 62 -7.48 -27.75 8.31
C VAL A 62 -7.90 -26.48 9.04
N VAL A 63 -7.09 -25.44 8.98
CA VAL A 63 -7.34 -24.15 9.62
C VAL A 63 -8.17 -23.23 8.73
N SER A 64 -7.94 -23.28 7.41
CA SER A 64 -8.68 -22.52 6.42
C SER A 64 -8.62 -23.21 5.07
N VAL A 65 -9.62 -22.96 4.24
CA VAL A 65 -9.62 -23.34 2.84
C VAL A 65 -9.44 -22.06 2.03
N GLY A 66 -8.40 -22.01 1.21
CA GLY A 66 -8.13 -20.90 0.29
C GLY A 66 -8.36 -21.31 -1.14
N ASN A 67 -8.72 -20.36 -1.97
CA ASN A 67 -8.79 -20.53 -3.42
C ASN A 67 -7.78 -19.65 -4.13
N HIS A 68 -7.37 -20.04 -5.33
CA HIS A 68 -6.57 -19.17 -6.18
C HIS A 68 -7.45 -18.01 -6.68
N PRO A 69 -7.04 -16.74 -6.50
CA PRO A 69 -7.93 -15.59 -6.76
C PRO A 69 -8.23 -15.37 -8.24
N ALA A 70 -7.45 -15.97 -9.15
CA ALA A 70 -7.52 -15.68 -10.58
C ALA A 70 -7.32 -16.91 -11.47
N GLY A 71 -7.17 -18.11 -10.92
CA GLY A 71 -6.94 -19.33 -11.67
C GLY A 71 -8.24 -19.96 -12.14
N CYS A 72 -8.39 -20.16 -13.45
CA CYS A 72 -9.48 -20.93 -14.06
C CYS A 72 -8.96 -22.24 -14.59
N VAL A 73 -9.59 -23.36 -14.23
CA VAL A 73 -9.25 -24.68 -14.75
C VAL A 73 -10.08 -24.96 -15.99
N VAL A 74 -9.42 -25.35 -17.08
CA VAL A 74 -10.07 -25.86 -18.29
C VAL A 74 -9.91 -27.36 -18.30
N SER A 75 -11.04 -28.08 -18.19
CA SER A 75 -11.10 -29.52 -18.15
C SER A 75 -11.93 -30.05 -19.32
N PRO A 76 -11.59 -31.19 -19.92
CA PRO A 76 -12.42 -31.87 -20.91
C PRO A 76 -13.66 -32.54 -20.30
N PHE A 77 -13.74 -32.60 -18.96
CA PHE A 77 -14.83 -33.21 -18.21
C PHE A 77 -15.49 -32.21 -17.27
N PRO A 78 -16.77 -32.37 -16.91
CA PRO A 78 -17.42 -31.59 -15.88
C PRO A 78 -16.69 -31.75 -14.55
N VAL A 79 -16.11 -30.64 -14.04
CA VAL A 79 -15.26 -30.67 -12.82
C VAL A 79 -16.08 -31.03 -11.58
N ASP A 80 -17.31 -30.55 -11.48
CA ASP A 80 -18.23 -30.81 -10.39
C ASP A 80 -18.64 -32.28 -10.30
N GLU A 81 -18.86 -32.96 -11.44
CA GLU A 81 -19.27 -34.36 -11.48
C GLU A 81 -18.09 -35.32 -11.20
N TRP A 82 -16.89 -34.99 -11.67
CA TRP A 82 -15.75 -35.92 -11.63
C TRP A 82 -14.82 -35.68 -10.42
N PHE A 83 -14.67 -34.45 -10.00
CA PHE A 83 -13.69 -34.07 -8.98
C PHE A 83 -14.31 -33.34 -7.79
N GLY A 84 -15.53 -32.86 -7.93
CA GLY A 84 -16.22 -32.08 -6.93
C GLY A 84 -15.79 -30.60 -6.89
N THR A 85 -16.69 -29.78 -6.36
CA THR A 85 -16.52 -28.36 -6.16
C THR A 85 -17.02 -27.95 -4.78
N PHE A 86 -16.59 -26.77 -4.32
CA PHE A 86 -17.12 -26.12 -3.13
C PHE A 86 -17.37 -24.64 -3.40
N THR A 87 -18.16 -24.00 -2.55
CA THR A 87 -18.44 -22.57 -2.60
C THR A 87 -18.00 -21.90 -1.31
N THR A 88 -17.64 -20.63 -1.37
CA THR A 88 -17.37 -19.79 -0.20
C THR A 88 -18.32 -18.60 -0.19
N ALA A 89 -18.55 -18.01 0.98
CA ALA A 89 -19.41 -16.83 1.10
C ALA A 89 -18.91 -15.61 0.29
N SER A 90 -17.65 -15.60 -0.07
CA SER A 90 -17.00 -14.52 -0.82
C SER A 90 -16.82 -14.81 -2.31
N ASN A 91 -17.21 -15.97 -2.81
CA ASN A 91 -17.00 -16.36 -4.19
C ASN A 91 -18.31 -16.84 -4.84
N GLU A 92 -18.70 -16.17 -5.91
CA GLU A 92 -19.92 -16.43 -6.65
C GLU A 92 -19.82 -17.70 -7.52
N TYR A 93 -18.59 -18.08 -7.89
CA TYR A 93 -18.34 -19.25 -8.75
C TYR A 93 -17.90 -20.48 -7.95
N PRO A 94 -18.25 -21.70 -8.40
CA PRO A 94 -17.77 -22.93 -7.78
C PRO A 94 -16.26 -23.07 -7.91
N ILE A 95 -15.62 -23.51 -6.83
CA ILE A 95 -14.16 -23.69 -6.73
C ILE A 95 -13.87 -25.19 -6.84
N SER A 96 -12.96 -25.58 -7.74
CA SER A 96 -12.52 -26.98 -7.88
C SER A 96 -11.85 -27.48 -6.59
N LEU A 97 -12.12 -28.72 -6.21
CA LEU A 97 -11.39 -29.41 -5.14
C LEU A 97 -9.98 -29.84 -5.55
N LEU A 98 -9.67 -29.84 -6.86
CA LEU A 98 -8.33 -30.15 -7.35
C LEU A 98 -7.32 -29.05 -6.94
N ASN A 99 -6.19 -29.46 -6.36
CA ASN A 99 -5.07 -28.56 -6.15
C ASN A 99 -4.17 -28.47 -7.40
N MET A 100 -3.20 -27.55 -7.40
CA MET A 100 -2.35 -27.28 -8.55
C MET A 100 -1.57 -28.52 -9.04
N LYS A 101 -1.07 -29.38 -8.12
CA LYS A 101 -0.32 -30.58 -8.48
C LYS A 101 -1.20 -31.62 -9.17
N GLU A 102 -2.45 -31.73 -8.76
CA GLU A 102 -3.44 -32.63 -9.36
C GLU A 102 -3.84 -32.12 -10.75
N ILE A 103 -4.07 -30.82 -10.91
CA ILE A 103 -4.32 -30.18 -12.21
C ILE A 103 -3.19 -30.47 -13.19
N ASP A 104 -1.95 -30.30 -12.76
CA ASP A 104 -0.76 -30.58 -13.59
C ASP A 104 -0.65 -32.08 -13.93
N SER A 105 -0.91 -32.97 -12.97
CA SER A 105 -0.84 -34.41 -13.18
C SER A 105 -1.90 -34.95 -14.16
N LEU A 106 -3.05 -34.30 -14.20
CA LEU A 106 -4.14 -34.59 -15.12
C LEU A 106 -3.95 -33.95 -16.50
N ASN A 107 -2.90 -33.15 -16.69
CA ASN A 107 -2.65 -32.35 -17.90
C ASN A 107 -3.80 -31.39 -18.23
N PHE A 108 -4.51 -30.87 -17.23
CA PHE A 108 -5.53 -29.86 -17.44
C PHE A 108 -4.85 -28.49 -17.62
N VAL A 109 -5.53 -27.61 -18.36
CA VAL A 109 -5.02 -26.25 -18.57
C VAL A 109 -5.52 -25.37 -17.43
N LYS A 110 -4.59 -24.68 -16.77
CA LYS A 110 -4.88 -23.60 -15.83
C LYS A 110 -4.60 -22.26 -16.49
N LEU A 111 -5.62 -21.42 -16.56
CA LEU A 111 -5.52 -20.04 -17.02
C LEU A 111 -5.50 -19.11 -15.80
N ASP A 112 -4.44 -18.33 -15.66
CA ASP A 112 -4.34 -17.31 -14.63
C ASP A 112 -4.71 -15.94 -15.20
N ILE A 113 -5.91 -15.45 -14.85
CA ILE A 113 -6.42 -14.15 -15.29
C ILE A 113 -6.30 -13.17 -14.13
N LEU A 114 -5.10 -12.64 -13.94
CA LEU A 114 -4.79 -11.73 -12.84
C LEU A 114 -5.24 -10.30 -13.18
N GLY A 115 -6.26 -9.81 -12.46
CA GLY A 115 -6.63 -8.41 -12.48
C GLY A 115 -5.57 -7.55 -11.80
N LEU A 116 -5.20 -6.44 -12.44
CA LEU A 116 -4.30 -5.45 -11.86
C LEU A 116 -5.06 -4.16 -11.56
N ASP A 117 -5.06 -3.73 -10.31
CA ASP A 117 -5.67 -2.46 -9.88
C ASP A 117 -5.17 -1.28 -10.75
N ASN A 118 -3.89 -1.29 -11.14
CA ASN A 118 -3.29 -0.24 -11.96
C ASN A 118 -3.85 -0.19 -13.39
N VAL A 119 -4.26 -1.33 -13.97
CA VAL A 119 -4.93 -1.34 -15.28
C VAL A 119 -6.32 -0.70 -15.16
N GLY A 120 -7.06 -1.04 -14.10
CA GLY A 120 -8.33 -0.37 -13.78
C GLY A 120 -8.17 1.12 -13.51
N LEU A 121 -7.06 1.52 -12.86
CA LEU A 121 -6.72 2.91 -12.62
C LEU A 121 -6.49 3.68 -13.94
N ILE A 122 -5.71 3.11 -14.85
CA ILE A 122 -5.46 3.70 -16.18
C ILE A 122 -6.78 3.88 -16.92
N TYR A 123 -7.59 2.81 -17.01
CA TYR A 123 -8.85 2.80 -17.74
C TYR A 123 -9.81 3.88 -17.21
N LYS A 124 -10.12 3.86 -15.91
CA LYS A 124 -11.02 4.82 -15.28
C LYS A 124 -10.50 6.26 -15.31
N THR A 125 -9.17 6.46 -15.28
CA THR A 125 -8.59 7.80 -15.41
C THR A 125 -8.81 8.35 -16.82
N CYS A 126 -8.63 7.52 -17.85
CA CYS A 126 -8.88 7.92 -19.24
C CYS A 126 -10.35 8.30 -19.46
N ASP A 127 -11.30 7.53 -18.87
CA ASP A 127 -12.73 7.85 -18.90
C ASP A 127 -13.01 9.21 -18.25
N LEU A 128 -12.47 9.46 -17.05
CA LEU A 128 -12.66 10.74 -16.37
C LEU A 128 -11.99 11.94 -17.08
N ALA A 129 -10.90 11.67 -17.80
CA ALA A 129 -10.17 12.67 -18.57
C ALA A 129 -10.75 12.89 -19.96
N ASP A 130 -11.79 12.13 -20.36
CA ASP A 130 -12.40 12.14 -21.71
C ASP A 130 -11.34 11.98 -22.80
N MET A 131 -10.45 10.99 -22.63
CA MET A 131 -9.35 10.70 -23.57
C MET A 131 -9.37 9.24 -24.02
N PRO A 132 -8.79 8.92 -25.19
CA PRO A 132 -8.59 7.53 -25.61
C PRO A 132 -7.77 6.75 -24.58
N TYR A 133 -8.05 5.43 -24.44
CA TYR A 133 -7.28 4.59 -23.52
C TYR A 133 -5.78 4.67 -23.80
N ALA A 134 -5.03 4.97 -22.75
CA ALA A 134 -3.58 5.07 -22.81
C ALA A 134 -2.95 3.69 -23.04
N THR A 135 -2.26 3.55 -24.14
CA THR A 135 -1.56 2.32 -24.56
C THR A 135 -0.15 2.64 -25.05
N PRO A 136 0.73 1.65 -25.19
CA PRO A 136 2.06 1.87 -25.77
C PRO A 136 2.06 2.49 -27.17
N ASP A 137 0.95 2.34 -27.91
CA ASP A 137 0.84 2.83 -29.29
C ASP A 137 0.50 4.33 -29.37
N ASN A 138 -0.10 4.89 -28.33
CA ASN A 138 -0.56 6.29 -28.35
C ASN A 138 0.07 7.19 -27.27
N ILE A 139 0.91 6.63 -26.40
CA ILE A 139 1.64 7.39 -25.37
C ILE A 139 3.13 7.42 -25.72
N PRO A 140 3.74 8.62 -25.86
CA PRO A 140 5.16 8.73 -26.20
C PRO A 140 6.04 8.22 -25.06
N PRO A 141 6.97 7.26 -25.31
CA PRO A 141 7.81 6.67 -24.26
C PRO A 141 8.96 7.58 -23.79
N ASP A 142 9.27 8.64 -24.52
CA ASP A 142 10.46 9.47 -24.33
C ASP A 142 10.15 10.83 -23.70
N ASP A 143 9.01 11.00 -23.06
CA ASP A 143 8.64 12.26 -22.42
C ASP A 143 9.49 12.52 -21.17
N GLU A 144 10.44 13.44 -21.28
CA GLU A 144 11.38 13.77 -20.20
C GLU A 144 10.69 14.33 -18.95
N ALA A 145 9.57 15.05 -19.12
CA ALA A 145 8.83 15.61 -17.99
C ALA A 145 8.18 14.49 -17.16
N VAL A 146 7.60 13.50 -17.84
CA VAL A 146 7.04 12.30 -17.20
C VAL A 146 8.13 11.51 -16.48
N TRP A 147 9.27 11.25 -17.14
CA TRP A 147 10.38 10.53 -16.51
C TRP A 147 10.96 11.28 -15.31
N ARG A 148 11.03 12.59 -15.35
CA ARG A 148 11.43 13.42 -14.20
C ARG A 148 10.47 13.25 -13.04
N SER A 149 9.15 13.35 -13.32
CA SER A 149 8.11 13.12 -12.31
C SER A 149 8.19 11.73 -11.67
N ILE A 150 8.48 10.68 -12.46
CA ILE A 150 8.65 9.31 -11.96
C ILE A 150 9.90 9.19 -11.06
N LYS A 151 11.02 9.81 -11.48
CA LYS A 151 12.27 9.83 -10.68
C LYS A 151 12.11 10.56 -9.35
N ASP A 152 11.34 11.64 -9.35
CA ASP A 152 11.15 12.47 -8.14
C ASP A 152 10.25 11.76 -7.11
N ASP A 153 9.17 11.15 -7.56
CA ASP A 153 8.21 10.46 -6.68
C ASP A 153 7.62 9.23 -7.39
N THR A 154 7.71 8.07 -6.76
CA THR A 154 7.23 6.78 -7.29
C THR A 154 5.84 6.39 -6.79
N THR A 155 5.13 7.29 -6.09
CA THR A 155 3.75 7.04 -5.64
C THR A 155 2.87 6.66 -6.84
N MET A 156 2.18 5.54 -6.76
CA MET A 156 1.33 4.97 -7.81
C MET A 156 2.04 4.55 -9.10
N ILE A 157 3.37 4.47 -9.10
CA ILE A 157 4.15 3.87 -10.19
C ILE A 157 4.22 2.36 -9.95
N PHE A 158 3.55 1.61 -10.80
CA PHE A 158 3.42 0.16 -10.64
C PHE A 158 4.78 -0.52 -10.49
N GLN A 159 4.91 -1.42 -9.51
CA GLN A 159 6.12 -2.12 -9.06
C GLN A 159 7.16 -1.28 -8.29
N TRP A 160 7.05 0.06 -8.24
CA TRP A 160 8.11 0.93 -7.73
C TRP A 160 7.75 1.68 -6.44
N GLU A 161 6.63 1.33 -5.79
CA GLU A 161 6.10 2.06 -4.62
C GLU A 161 6.82 1.74 -3.31
N SER A 162 7.49 0.59 -3.17
CA SER A 162 8.21 0.27 -1.94
C SER A 162 9.45 1.15 -1.75
N GLN A 163 9.84 1.41 -0.50
CA GLN A 163 10.99 2.27 -0.20
C GLN A 163 12.28 1.78 -0.88
N SER A 164 12.52 0.46 -0.90
CA SER A 164 13.68 -0.15 -1.56
C SER A 164 13.61 0.02 -3.08
N ALA A 165 12.44 -0.22 -3.68
CA ALA A 165 12.22 -0.05 -5.11
C ALA A 165 12.41 1.41 -5.53
N THR A 166 11.86 2.36 -4.77
CA THR A 166 12.04 3.79 -5.01
C THR A 166 13.52 4.19 -5.00
N ALA A 167 14.28 3.74 -3.98
CA ALA A 167 15.70 4.04 -3.88
C ALA A 167 16.49 3.45 -5.07
N TYR A 168 16.17 2.22 -5.45
CA TYR A 168 16.78 1.53 -6.57
C TYR A 168 16.48 2.25 -7.91
N LEU A 169 15.23 2.61 -8.15
CA LEU A 169 14.84 3.33 -9.37
C LEU A 169 15.55 4.68 -9.49
N LYS A 170 15.62 5.44 -8.39
CA LYS A 170 16.32 6.73 -8.37
C LYS A 170 17.80 6.59 -8.72
N GLN A 171 18.46 5.53 -8.27
CA GLN A 171 19.85 5.26 -8.60
C GLN A 171 20.00 4.82 -10.07
N LEU A 172 19.16 3.88 -10.51
CA LEU A 172 19.18 3.34 -11.88
C LEU A 172 18.94 4.43 -12.94
N LEU A 173 17.96 5.31 -12.70
CA LEU A 173 17.60 6.41 -13.61
C LEU A 173 18.32 7.73 -13.27
N SER A 174 19.36 7.70 -12.43
CA SER A 174 20.15 8.91 -12.13
C SER A 174 20.92 9.39 -13.38
N ASP A 175 21.10 10.70 -13.50
CA ASP A 175 21.81 11.28 -14.65
C ASP A 175 23.25 10.78 -14.77
N SER A 176 23.88 10.41 -13.65
CA SER A 176 25.22 9.80 -13.64
C SER A 176 25.21 8.40 -14.24
N THR A 177 24.24 7.57 -13.86
CA THR A 177 24.07 6.21 -14.38
C THR A 177 23.69 6.23 -15.86
N ILE A 178 22.72 7.05 -16.26
CA ILE A 178 22.30 7.20 -17.65
C ILE A 178 23.47 7.62 -18.55
N ARG A 179 24.29 8.59 -18.11
CA ARG A 179 25.48 9.02 -18.88
C ARG A 179 26.48 7.89 -19.07
N LYS A 180 26.71 7.06 -18.05
CA LYS A 180 27.61 5.88 -18.16
C LYS A 180 27.06 4.86 -19.14
N ILE A 181 25.77 4.55 -19.06
CA ILE A 181 25.09 3.59 -19.94
C ILE A 181 25.15 4.05 -21.39
N ARG A 182 24.78 5.29 -21.66
CA ARG A 182 24.74 5.84 -23.02
C ARG A 182 26.12 6.00 -23.69
N LYS A 183 27.21 5.98 -22.92
CA LYS A 183 28.56 5.90 -23.50
C LYS A 183 28.81 4.60 -24.27
N LYS A 184 28.25 3.47 -23.80
CA LYS A 184 28.39 2.17 -24.44
C LYS A 184 27.19 1.77 -25.30
N ASN A 185 25.98 2.19 -24.89
CA ASN A 185 24.74 1.97 -25.63
C ASN A 185 24.00 3.33 -25.81
N PRO A 186 24.32 4.12 -26.87
CA PRO A 186 23.71 5.43 -27.10
C PRO A 186 22.18 5.41 -27.21
N ASN A 187 21.61 4.27 -27.63
CA ASN A 187 20.19 4.10 -27.87
C ASN A 187 19.43 3.57 -26.62
N ALA A 188 20.09 3.44 -25.46
CA ALA A 188 19.42 3.00 -24.25
C ALA A 188 18.32 3.98 -23.85
N SER A 189 17.10 3.49 -23.82
CA SER A 189 15.91 4.24 -23.41
C SER A 189 15.64 4.11 -21.91
N TYR A 190 14.89 5.06 -21.35
CA TYR A 190 14.40 4.95 -19.98
C TYR A 190 13.47 3.75 -19.79
N MET A 191 12.69 3.41 -20.84
CA MET A 191 11.77 2.26 -20.80
C MET A 191 12.53 0.94 -20.72
N ASP A 192 13.62 0.77 -21.49
CA ASP A 192 14.48 -0.43 -21.38
C ASP A 192 15.04 -0.58 -19.98
N LEU A 193 15.51 0.53 -19.39
CA LEU A 193 16.06 0.51 -18.02
C LEU A 193 14.99 0.21 -16.98
N LEU A 194 13.77 0.69 -17.15
CA LEU A 194 12.66 0.37 -16.28
C LEU A 194 12.32 -1.13 -16.34
N SER A 195 12.33 -1.71 -17.56
CA SER A 195 12.10 -3.13 -17.78
C SER A 195 13.19 -3.99 -17.17
N ILE A 196 14.46 -3.67 -17.41
CA ILE A 196 15.60 -4.35 -16.79
C ILE A 196 15.52 -4.24 -15.25
N GLY A 197 15.18 -3.07 -14.75
CA GLY A 197 14.99 -2.81 -13.34
C GLY A 197 13.92 -3.68 -12.71
N ASN A 198 12.78 -3.88 -13.38
CA ASN A 198 11.70 -4.77 -12.93
C ASN A 198 12.17 -6.23 -12.81
N GLY A 199 13.07 -6.68 -13.70
CA GLY A 199 13.72 -7.98 -13.58
C GLY A 199 14.71 -8.05 -12.43
N ALA A 200 15.55 -7.04 -12.27
CA ALA A 200 16.66 -7.02 -11.32
C ALA A 200 16.26 -6.76 -9.85
N ILE A 201 15.14 -6.08 -9.60
CA ILE A 201 14.71 -5.73 -8.22
C ILE A 201 14.26 -6.95 -7.40
N ARG A 202 14.03 -8.08 -8.04
CA ARG A 202 13.64 -9.32 -7.36
C ARG A 202 14.83 -9.94 -6.61
N PRO A 203 14.60 -10.82 -5.63
CA PRO A 203 15.68 -11.45 -4.85
C PRO A 203 16.79 -12.04 -5.71
N ALA A 204 16.43 -12.50 -6.87
CA ALA A 204 17.32 -13.05 -7.89
C ALA A 204 18.38 -12.09 -8.44
N GLY A 205 18.09 -10.81 -8.46
CA GLY A 205 19.02 -9.79 -8.96
C GLY A 205 20.09 -9.37 -7.95
N GLU A 206 20.12 -9.94 -6.75
CA GLU A 206 20.97 -9.50 -5.64
C GLU A 206 22.46 -9.45 -6.02
N SER A 207 22.95 -10.40 -6.84
CA SER A 207 24.34 -10.48 -7.26
C SER A 207 24.78 -9.36 -8.22
N TYR A 208 23.87 -8.77 -9.01
CA TYR A 208 24.19 -7.77 -10.03
C TYR A 208 23.37 -6.48 -9.93
N ARG A 209 22.32 -6.45 -9.12
CA ARG A 209 21.38 -5.32 -8.99
C ARG A 209 22.07 -3.99 -8.75
N ASP A 210 22.99 -3.92 -7.80
CA ASP A 210 23.67 -2.69 -7.44
C ASP A 210 24.65 -2.25 -8.53
N LYS A 211 25.33 -3.19 -9.19
CA LYS A 211 26.21 -2.93 -10.32
C LYS A 211 25.42 -2.36 -11.50
N LEU A 212 24.28 -2.97 -11.81
CA LEU A 212 23.37 -2.51 -12.84
C LEU A 212 22.83 -1.10 -12.53
N ALA A 213 22.42 -0.82 -11.28
CA ALA A 213 21.99 0.51 -10.86
C ALA A 213 23.08 1.58 -10.98
N ASN A 214 24.34 1.19 -10.93
CA ASN A 214 25.50 2.06 -11.14
C ASN A 214 25.92 2.18 -12.61
N GLY A 215 25.21 1.52 -13.55
CA GLY A 215 25.52 1.51 -14.97
C GLY A 215 26.78 0.71 -15.32
N GLU A 216 27.10 -0.30 -14.52
CA GLU A 216 28.22 -1.20 -14.77
C GLU A 216 27.80 -2.29 -15.78
N TYR A 217 28.69 -2.53 -16.74
CA TYR A 217 28.50 -3.57 -17.75
C TYR A 217 29.23 -4.84 -17.33
N ALA A 218 28.57 -6.00 -17.47
CA ALA A 218 29.25 -7.28 -17.50
C ALA A 218 29.90 -7.49 -18.88
N THR A 219 31.01 -8.22 -18.92
CA THR A 219 31.68 -8.63 -20.16
C THR A 219 32.14 -10.07 -20.04
N TYR A 220 32.07 -10.77 -21.16
CA TYR A 220 32.48 -12.19 -21.25
C TYR A 220 33.76 -12.36 -22.08
N GLY A 221 34.41 -11.25 -22.40
CA GLY A 221 35.65 -11.26 -23.19
C GLY A 221 35.44 -11.60 -24.65
N ASN A 222 34.22 -11.52 -25.16
CA ASN A 222 33.86 -11.80 -26.53
C ASN A 222 32.84 -10.81 -27.06
N GLU A 223 33.18 -10.12 -28.15
CA GLU A 223 32.37 -9.05 -28.73
C GLU A 223 30.96 -9.52 -29.13
N ALA A 224 30.83 -10.73 -29.67
CA ALA A 224 29.53 -11.27 -30.08
C ALA A 224 28.57 -11.50 -28.90
N LEU A 225 29.08 -12.02 -27.77
CA LEU A 225 28.29 -12.19 -26.53
C LEU A 225 28.01 -10.86 -25.85
N ASP A 226 28.99 -9.96 -25.81
CA ASP A 226 28.84 -8.64 -25.21
C ASP A 226 27.82 -7.80 -26.00
N ASP A 227 27.79 -7.90 -27.33
CA ASP A 227 26.78 -7.25 -28.17
C ASP A 227 25.40 -7.90 -28.02
N PHE A 228 25.33 -9.23 -27.93
CA PHE A 228 24.09 -9.95 -27.68
C PHE A 228 23.41 -9.53 -26.38
N LEU A 229 24.17 -9.31 -25.30
CA LEU A 229 23.68 -8.91 -23.99
C LEU A 229 23.67 -7.38 -23.75
N LYS A 230 24.00 -6.59 -24.76
CA LYS A 230 24.16 -5.14 -24.68
C LYS A 230 22.91 -4.41 -24.14
N THR A 231 21.73 -4.87 -24.54
CA THR A 231 20.45 -4.30 -24.08
C THR A 231 20.26 -4.41 -22.57
N THR A 232 20.78 -5.45 -21.95
CA THR A 232 20.74 -5.68 -20.50
C THR A 232 22.07 -5.37 -19.81
N LEU A 233 22.90 -4.52 -20.39
CA LEU A 233 24.21 -4.13 -19.87
C LEU A 233 25.16 -5.31 -19.63
N GLY A 234 25.06 -6.37 -20.44
CA GLY A 234 25.84 -7.58 -20.30
C GLY A 234 25.32 -8.57 -19.25
N TRP A 235 24.26 -8.23 -18.51
CA TRP A 235 23.72 -9.12 -17.48
C TRP A 235 22.65 -10.06 -18.04
N LEU A 236 22.61 -11.30 -17.54
CA LEU A 236 21.48 -12.20 -17.76
C LEU A 236 20.34 -11.81 -16.81
N VAL A 237 19.29 -11.21 -17.34
CA VAL A 237 18.13 -10.71 -16.61
C VAL A 237 16.88 -11.51 -16.96
N TYR A 238 16.74 -11.91 -18.22
CA TYR A 238 15.53 -12.52 -18.75
C TYR A 238 15.72 -13.98 -19.12
N GLN A 239 14.70 -14.79 -18.89
CA GLN A 239 14.65 -16.19 -19.31
C GLN A 239 14.80 -16.32 -20.82
N GLU A 240 14.22 -15.41 -21.57
CA GLU A 240 14.27 -15.35 -23.01
C GLU A 240 15.70 -15.20 -23.56
N GLN A 241 16.59 -14.57 -22.80
CA GLN A 241 18.00 -14.46 -23.21
C GLN A 241 18.72 -15.82 -23.25
N ILE A 242 18.35 -16.75 -22.34
CA ILE A 242 18.91 -18.13 -22.43
C ILE A 242 18.38 -18.84 -23.68
N ILE A 243 17.07 -18.72 -23.95
CA ILE A 243 16.46 -19.35 -25.14
C ILE A 243 17.09 -18.81 -26.40
N GLU A 244 17.24 -17.50 -26.50
CA GLU A 244 17.82 -16.83 -27.67
C GLU A 244 19.31 -17.12 -27.83
N PHE A 245 20.06 -17.20 -26.73
CA PHE A 245 21.46 -17.67 -26.75
C PHE A 245 21.58 -19.07 -27.30
N LEU A 246 20.81 -20.04 -26.78
CA LEU A 246 20.83 -21.41 -27.23
C LEU A 246 20.44 -21.53 -28.72
N HIS A 247 19.50 -20.74 -29.17
CA HIS A 247 19.09 -20.70 -30.57
C HIS A 247 20.17 -20.09 -31.47
N SER A 248 20.63 -18.87 -31.16
CA SER A 248 21.49 -18.10 -32.04
C SER A 248 22.95 -18.55 -32.06
N PHE A 249 23.44 -19.08 -30.92
CA PHE A 249 24.83 -19.46 -30.75
C PHE A 249 25.07 -20.97 -30.67
N CYS A 250 24.05 -21.76 -30.27
CA CYS A 250 24.28 -23.22 -30.03
C CYS A 250 23.49 -24.11 -31.00
N GLY A 251 22.74 -23.53 -31.95
CA GLY A 251 22.04 -24.27 -33.01
C GLY A 251 20.80 -25.05 -32.56
N TYR A 252 20.20 -24.67 -31.43
CA TYR A 252 18.93 -25.22 -30.99
C TYR A 252 17.74 -24.55 -31.71
N THR A 253 16.66 -25.28 -31.91
CA THR A 253 15.37 -24.66 -32.20
C THR A 253 14.83 -23.93 -30.97
N MET A 254 13.95 -22.97 -31.13
CA MET A 254 13.36 -22.21 -30.01
C MET A 254 12.66 -23.14 -28.99
N GLY A 255 11.95 -24.17 -29.47
CA GLY A 255 11.28 -25.15 -28.61
C GLY A 255 12.26 -26.00 -27.79
N GLU A 256 13.33 -26.52 -28.43
CA GLU A 256 14.39 -27.26 -27.73
C GLU A 256 15.11 -26.38 -26.73
N ALA A 257 15.38 -25.12 -27.07
CA ALA A 257 16.03 -24.15 -26.19
C ALA A 257 15.20 -23.90 -24.92
N ASP A 258 13.87 -23.80 -25.02
CA ASP A 258 13.01 -23.67 -23.83
C ASP A 258 13.04 -24.90 -22.93
N VAL A 259 13.08 -26.12 -23.51
CA VAL A 259 13.25 -27.35 -22.74
C VAL A 259 14.59 -27.35 -21.96
N VAL A 260 15.67 -26.95 -22.63
CA VAL A 260 17.00 -26.82 -22.01
C VAL A 260 17.00 -25.78 -20.90
N ARG A 261 16.42 -24.59 -21.14
CA ARG A 261 16.26 -23.53 -20.13
C ARG A 261 15.53 -24.05 -18.88
N ARG A 262 14.42 -24.80 -19.07
CA ARG A 262 13.69 -25.40 -17.93
C ARG A 262 14.52 -26.40 -17.16
N GLY A 263 15.39 -27.14 -17.83
CA GLY A 263 16.39 -28.06 -17.21
C GLY A 263 17.32 -27.28 -16.29
N PHE A 264 17.90 -26.18 -16.77
CA PHE A 264 18.74 -25.29 -15.96
C PHE A 264 17.98 -24.69 -14.77
N ALA A 265 16.76 -24.20 -14.97
CA ALA A 265 15.95 -23.61 -13.91
C ALA A 265 15.60 -24.62 -12.79
N LYS A 266 15.36 -25.88 -13.13
CA LYS A 266 15.07 -26.96 -12.17
C LYS A 266 16.33 -27.63 -11.60
N LYS A 267 17.51 -27.27 -12.10
CA LYS A 267 18.82 -27.92 -11.78
C LYS A 267 18.77 -29.44 -11.97
N THR A 268 18.05 -29.91 -12.99
CA THR A 268 17.87 -31.34 -13.27
C THR A 268 18.27 -31.67 -14.69
N GLY A 269 19.20 -32.63 -14.84
CA GLY A 269 19.59 -33.17 -16.13
C GLY A 269 20.36 -32.20 -17.04
N THR A 270 20.93 -31.12 -16.50
CA THR A 270 21.72 -30.13 -17.24
C THR A 270 22.94 -30.71 -17.89
N GLU A 271 23.58 -31.71 -17.25
CA GLU A 271 24.76 -32.44 -17.73
C GLU A 271 24.56 -33.02 -19.13
N LYS A 272 23.35 -33.43 -19.49
CA LYS A 272 23.00 -34.00 -20.80
C LYS A 272 23.04 -32.97 -21.93
N PHE A 273 22.80 -31.69 -21.62
CA PHE A 273 22.72 -30.62 -22.61
C PHE A 273 24.07 -29.93 -22.85
N ILE A 274 24.96 -29.92 -21.82
CA ILE A 274 26.23 -29.19 -21.88
C ILE A 274 27.10 -29.58 -23.10
N PRO A 275 27.27 -30.88 -23.47
CA PRO A 275 28.07 -31.25 -24.64
C PRO A 275 27.55 -30.63 -25.94
N LYS A 276 26.25 -30.74 -26.20
CA LYS A 276 25.60 -30.14 -27.40
C LYS A 276 25.69 -28.62 -27.41
N ILE A 277 25.56 -27.97 -26.23
CA ILE A 277 25.72 -26.52 -26.10
C ILE A 277 27.13 -26.08 -26.50
N LYS A 278 28.15 -26.78 -25.97
CA LYS A 278 29.56 -26.48 -26.27
C LYS A 278 29.88 -26.69 -27.76
N GLU A 279 29.50 -27.83 -28.33
CA GLU A 279 29.71 -28.13 -29.74
C GLU A 279 29.07 -27.08 -30.66
N GLY A 280 27.77 -26.77 -30.42
CA GLY A 280 27.05 -25.80 -31.20
C GLY A 280 27.65 -24.41 -31.09
N PHE A 281 28.03 -23.98 -29.87
CA PHE A 281 28.68 -22.69 -29.64
C PHE A 281 30.04 -22.60 -30.36
N GLN A 282 30.89 -23.57 -30.18
CA GLN A 282 32.24 -23.62 -30.79
C GLN A 282 32.16 -23.58 -32.32
N LYS A 283 31.20 -24.33 -32.90
CA LYS A 283 30.94 -24.29 -34.35
C LYS A 283 30.50 -22.89 -34.80
N THR A 284 29.54 -22.29 -34.13
CA THR A 284 29.04 -20.95 -34.47
C THR A 284 30.13 -19.91 -34.33
N MET A 285 30.95 -19.99 -33.28
CA MET A 285 32.04 -19.04 -33.03
C MET A 285 33.13 -19.13 -34.09
N LEU A 286 33.44 -20.33 -34.55
CA LEU A 286 34.39 -20.51 -35.64
C LEU A 286 33.84 -20.01 -36.99
N GLU A 287 32.62 -20.45 -37.35
CA GLU A 287 32.04 -20.20 -38.67
C GLU A 287 31.60 -18.74 -38.88
N LYS A 288 31.03 -18.09 -37.85
CA LYS A 288 30.47 -16.73 -37.99
C LYS A 288 31.40 -15.64 -37.46
N TYR A 289 32.18 -15.93 -36.42
CA TYR A 289 32.96 -14.90 -35.73
C TYR A 289 34.47 -15.12 -35.81
N ASN A 290 34.92 -16.18 -36.47
CA ASN A 290 36.35 -16.53 -36.68
C ASN A 290 37.12 -16.70 -35.34
N VAL A 291 36.46 -17.16 -34.29
CA VAL A 291 37.06 -17.39 -32.96
C VAL A 291 37.57 -18.82 -32.86
N PRO A 292 38.86 -19.04 -32.51
CA PRO A 292 39.46 -20.38 -32.43
C PRO A 292 38.78 -21.24 -31.33
N PHE A 293 38.89 -22.58 -31.51
CA PHE A 293 38.29 -23.57 -30.62
C PHE A 293 38.71 -23.39 -29.15
N GLU A 294 40.02 -23.25 -28.89
CA GLU A 294 40.53 -23.09 -27.52
C GLU A 294 39.99 -21.85 -26.79
N GLU A 295 39.81 -20.77 -27.52
CA GLU A 295 39.24 -19.54 -26.99
C GLU A 295 37.73 -19.66 -26.77
N SER A 296 37.01 -20.20 -27.74
CA SER A 296 35.57 -20.44 -27.64
C SER A 296 35.20 -21.43 -26.53
N ASP A 297 36.04 -22.44 -26.25
CA ASP A 297 35.83 -23.39 -25.14
C ASP A 297 35.93 -22.68 -23.78
N LYS A 298 36.89 -21.80 -23.58
CA LYS A 298 37.00 -21.00 -22.34
C LYS A 298 35.80 -20.11 -22.13
N ILE A 299 35.33 -19.44 -23.19
CA ILE A 299 34.19 -18.54 -23.15
C ILE A 299 32.92 -19.29 -22.76
N ILE A 300 32.64 -20.43 -23.45
CA ILE A 300 31.42 -21.20 -23.21
C ILE A 300 31.37 -21.84 -21.83
N VAL A 301 32.49 -22.32 -21.32
CA VAL A 301 32.57 -22.89 -19.97
C VAL A 301 32.19 -21.87 -18.92
N ASN A 302 32.75 -20.64 -19.03
CA ASN A 302 32.43 -19.55 -18.13
C ASN A 302 30.96 -19.10 -18.27
N PHE A 303 30.46 -19.05 -19.49
CA PHE A 303 29.09 -18.58 -19.73
C PHE A 303 28.04 -19.62 -19.28
N ILE A 304 28.30 -20.92 -19.42
CA ILE A 304 27.43 -21.96 -18.84
C ILE A 304 27.32 -21.78 -17.31
N GLN A 305 28.43 -21.52 -16.63
CA GLN A 305 28.39 -21.24 -15.18
C GLN A 305 27.50 -20.04 -14.84
N VAL A 306 27.59 -18.98 -15.61
CA VAL A 306 26.70 -17.80 -15.45
C VAL A 306 25.24 -18.17 -15.68
N ILE A 307 24.94 -19.01 -16.68
CA ILE A 307 23.59 -19.53 -16.92
C ILE A 307 23.11 -20.40 -15.75
N GLU A 308 23.93 -21.28 -15.21
CA GLU A 308 23.58 -22.13 -14.06
C GLU A 308 23.28 -21.30 -12.82
N ASP A 309 24.09 -20.30 -12.55
CA ASP A 309 23.91 -19.42 -11.39
C ASP A 309 22.65 -18.54 -11.51
N ALA A 310 22.36 -18.07 -12.72
CA ALA A 310 21.24 -17.17 -12.97
C ALA A 310 19.89 -17.88 -13.18
N SER A 311 19.88 -19.08 -13.77
CA SER A 311 18.69 -19.70 -14.39
C SER A 311 17.52 -19.97 -13.45
N SER A 312 17.75 -20.20 -12.16
CA SER A 312 16.64 -20.38 -11.18
C SER A 312 15.91 -19.07 -10.86
N TYR A 313 16.41 -17.95 -11.32
CA TYR A 313 15.99 -16.64 -10.83
C TYR A 313 15.63 -15.64 -11.93
N LEU A 314 15.89 -15.97 -13.20
CA LEU A 314 15.62 -15.07 -14.32
C LEU A 314 14.14 -14.72 -14.42
N PHE A 315 13.88 -13.48 -14.76
CA PHE A 315 12.53 -12.99 -14.92
C PHE A 315 12.07 -13.13 -16.38
N SER A 316 10.76 -13.25 -16.61
CA SER A 316 10.23 -13.24 -17.97
C SER A 316 10.17 -11.81 -18.53
N LYS A 317 10.72 -11.60 -19.70
CA LYS A 317 10.64 -10.32 -20.43
C LYS A 317 9.20 -9.97 -20.77
N ASN A 318 8.39 -11.00 -21.07
CA ASN A 318 6.95 -10.85 -21.35
C ASN A 318 6.15 -10.31 -20.16
N HIS A 319 6.72 -10.35 -18.95
CA HIS A 319 6.15 -9.68 -17.77
C HIS A 319 6.83 -8.34 -17.49
N ALA A 320 8.16 -8.26 -17.69
CA ALA A 320 8.91 -7.04 -17.37
C ALA A 320 8.48 -5.85 -18.24
N ASP A 321 8.36 -6.05 -19.55
CA ASP A 321 8.00 -4.99 -20.48
C ASP A 321 6.57 -4.46 -20.25
N PRO A 322 5.50 -5.27 -20.22
CA PRO A 322 4.15 -4.80 -19.92
C PRO A 322 4.04 -4.10 -18.56
N TYR A 323 4.71 -4.60 -17.53
CA TYR A 323 4.70 -3.98 -16.21
C TYR A 323 5.37 -2.61 -16.21
N SER A 324 6.43 -2.45 -17.01
CA SER A 324 7.11 -1.17 -17.21
C SER A 324 6.22 -0.16 -17.91
N TRP A 325 5.50 -0.60 -18.94
CA TRP A 325 4.51 0.24 -19.61
C TRP A 325 3.36 0.65 -18.69
N ILE A 326 2.82 -0.27 -17.89
CA ILE A 326 1.80 0.07 -16.90
C ILE A 326 2.33 1.13 -15.92
N GLY A 327 3.56 0.96 -15.42
CA GLY A 327 4.20 1.94 -14.54
C GLY A 327 4.38 3.30 -15.19
N TYR A 328 4.86 3.33 -16.43
CA TYR A 328 5.07 4.55 -17.19
C TYR A 328 3.75 5.27 -17.53
N ILE A 329 2.74 4.54 -17.99
CA ILE A 329 1.41 5.10 -18.29
C ILE A 329 0.77 5.68 -17.02
N CYS A 330 0.91 5.02 -15.87
CA CYS A 330 0.50 5.61 -14.59
C CYS A 330 1.23 6.93 -14.32
N GLY A 331 2.54 7.00 -14.59
CA GLY A 331 3.33 8.23 -14.47
C GLY A 331 2.87 9.33 -15.44
N TYR A 332 2.56 8.96 -16.67
CA TYR A 332 2.05 9.86 -17.71
C TYR A 332 0.70 10.47 -17.30
N LEU A 333 -0.27 9.63 -16.94
CA LEU A 333 -1.59 10.08 -16.50
C LEU A 333 -1.51 10.91 -15.23
N ARG A 334 -0.68 10.50 -14.26
CA ARG A 334 -0.43 11.26 -13.04
C ARG A 334 0.13 12.64 -13.29
N TYR A 335 0.96 12.81 -14.34
CA TYR A 335 1.58 14.07 -14.70
C TYR A 335 0.63 14.99 -15.47
N TYR A 336 -0.05 14.49 -16.50
CA TYR A 336 -0.91 15.29 -17.38
C TYR A 336 -2.36 15.43 -16.91
N TYR A 337 -2.87 14.45 -16.14
CA TYR A 337 -4.24 14.39 -15.64
C TYR A 337 -4.28 14.14 -14.14
N PRO A 338 -3.61 14.98 -13.32
CA PRO A 338 -3.39 14.69 -11.91
C PRO A 338 -4.69 14.61 -11.09
N LEU A 339 -5.70 15.43 -11.37
CA LEU A 339 -6.98 15.41 -10.65
C LEU A 339 -7.74 14.12 -10.91
N GLU A 340 -7.89 13.76 -12.19
CA GLU A 340 -8.58 12.56 -12.63
C GLU A 340 -7.87 11.32 -12.11
N PHE A 341 -6.54 11.26 -12.23
CA PHE A 341 -5.71 10.14 -11.77
C PHE A 341 -5.78 9.96 -10.25
N ILE A 342 -5.59 11.02 -9.48
CA ILE A 342 -5.59 10.96 -8.02
C ILE A 342 -6.98 10.62 -7.50
N THR A 343 -8.05 11.20 -8.08
CA THR A 343 -9.43 10.88 -7.71
C THR A 343 -9.75 9.41 -7.95
N THR A 344 -9.39 8.88 -9.12
CA THR A 344 -9.56 7.47 -9.46
C THR A 344 -8.77 6.56 -8.51
N ALA A 345 -7.52 6.94 -8.21
CA ALA A 345 -6.66 6.19 -7.29
C ALA A 345 -7.25 6.14 -5.88
N LEU A 346 -7.76 7.25 -5.37
CA LEU A 346 -8.41 7.31 -4.06
C LEU A 346 -9.67 6.44 -4.00
N ASN A 347 -10.44 6.36 -5.09
CA ASN A 347 -11.61 5.49 -5.18
C ASN A 347 -11.25 4.00 -5.20
N ILE A 348 -10.26 3.61 -6.02
CA ILE A 348 -9.83 2.21 -6.12
C ILE A 348 -9.18 1.72 -4.82
N PHE A 349 -8.38 2.57 -4.16
CA PHE A 349 -7.61 2.19 -2.98
C PHE A 349 -8.23 2.66 -1.66
N ALA A 350 -9.48 3.10 -1.65
CA ALA A 350 -10.16 3.62 -0.46
C ALA A 350 -10.09 2.69 0.77
N SER A 351 -10.14 1.37 0.55
CA SER A 351 -10.04 0.35 1.62
C SER A 351 -8.61 0.06 2.10
N LYS A 352 -7.58 0.57 1.40
CA LYS A 352 -6.16 0.35 1.70
C LYS A 352 -5.58 1.62 2.35
N GLU A 353 -5.70 1.74 3.68
CA GLU A 353 -5.39 2.95 4.45
C GLU A 353 -4.00 3.53 4.14
N GLU A 354 -2.93 2.72 4.23
CA GLU A 354 -1.56 3.18 3.96
C GLU A 354 -1.40 3.74 2.53
N LYS A 355 -2.03 3.10 1.55
CA LYS A 355 -1.95 3.52 0.15
C LYS A 355 -2.73 4.81 -0.07
N SER A 356 -3.92 4.93 0.51
CA SER A 356 -4.73 6.16 0.46
C SER A 356 -3.99 7.34 1.08
N LEU A 357 -3.30 7.14 2.21
CA LEU A 357 -2.48 8.17 2.84
C LEU A 357 -1.32 8.63 1.93
N ALA A 358 -0.62 7.70 1.28
CA ALA A 358 0.46 8.03 0.35
C ALA A 358 -0.06 8.86 -0.85
N ILE A 359 -1.24 8.51 -1.37
CA ILE A 359 -1.90 9.25 -2.46
C ILE A 359 -2.30 10.67 -2.01
N ILE A 360 -2.85 10.81 -0.81
CA ILE A 360 -3.22 12.10 -0.21
C ILE A 360 -1.98 12.98 -0.02
N ASP A 361 -0.88 12.42 0.50
CA ASP A 361 0.38 13.15 0.66
C ASP A 361 0.96 13.58 -0.69
N TYR A 362 0.88 12.73 -1.70
CA TYR A 362 1.27 13.08 -3.06
C TYR A 362 0.41 14.23 -3.61
N ALA A 363 -0.92 14.17 -3.48
CA ALA A 363 -1.84 15.22 -3.92
C ALA A 363 -1.49 16.58 -3.28
N LYS A 364 -1.22 16.59 -1.97
CA LYS A 364 -0.80 17.81 -1.24
C LYS A 364 0.51 18.39 -1.78
N LYS A 365 1.51 17.55 -2.07
CA LYS A 365 2.78 17.98 -2.68
C LYS A 365 2.60 18.59 -4.05
N GLN A 366 1.58 18.14 -4.82
CA GLN A 366 1.21 18.70 -6.12
C GLN A 366 0.32 19.96 -6.01
N GLY A 367 0.04 20.44 -4.80
CA GLY A 367 -0.84 21.60 -4.57
C GLY A 367 -2.33 21.32 -4.79
N ILE A 368 -2.73 20.04 -4.85
CA ILE A 368 -4.13 19.65 -4.97
C ILE A 368 -4.75 19.62 -3.58
N LYS A 369 -5.83 20.39 -3.42
CA LYS A 369 -6.54 20.48 -2.15
C LYS A 369 -7.55 19.34 -2.03
N ILE A 370 -7.47 18.55 -0.96
CA ILE A 370 -8.49 17.57 -0.62
C ILE A 370 -9.44 18.21 0.40
N SER A 371 -10.71 18.32 0.01
CA SER A 371 -11.74 18.92 0.85
C SER A 371 -12.37 17.89 1.79
N PRO A 372 -12.67 18.28 3.04
CA PRO A 372 -13.42 17.44 3.96
C PRO A 372 -14.81 17.13 3.38
N ILE A 373 -15.45 16.11 3.95
CA ILE A 373 -16.83 15.78 3.62
C ILE A 373 -17.78 16.89 4.05
N LYS A 374 -18.83 17.13 3.23
CA LYS A 374 -19.86 18.14 3.48
C LYS A 374 -21.22 17.64 3.00
N PHE A 375 -22.27 17.87 3.79
CA PHE A 375 -23.60 17.31 3.58
C PHE A 375 -24.16 17.55 2.16
N ARG A 376 -24.02 18.74 1.59
CA ARG A 376 -24.62 19.04 0.28
C ARG A 376 -23.72 18.71 -0.92
N TYR A 377 -22.45 18.39 -0.69
CA TYR A 377 -21.44 18.32 -1.74
C TYR A 377 -20.83 16.93 -1.93
N SER A 378 -20.66 16.18 -0.84
CA SER A 378 -19.98 14.89 -0.90
C SER A 378 -20.92 13.79 -1.39
N ILE A 379 -20.45 13.04 -2.35
CA ILE A 379 -21.10 11.83 -2.87
C ILE A 379 -20.45 10.57 -2.28
N SER A 380 -20.87 9.41 -2.71
CA SER A 380 -20.33 8.14 -2.25
C SER A 380 -18.83 8.00 -2.54
N GLU A 381 -18.39 8.35 -3.75
CA GLU A 381 -17.00 8.29 -4.19
C GLU A 381 -16.29 9.64 -4.09
N TYR A 382 -14.93 9.64 -4.16
CA TYR A 382 -14.18 10.87 -4.38
C TYR A 382 -14.56 11.47 -5.73
N SER A 383 -14.67 12.80 -5.76
CA SER A 383 -14.94 13.59 -6.96
C SER A 383 -13.99 14.78 -7.01
N PHE A 384 -13.90 15.47 -8.14
CA PHE A 384 -12.99 16.62 -8.27
C PHE A 384 -13.66 17.82 -8.90
N ASP A 385 -13.07 18.99 -8.64
CA ASP A 385 -13.39 20.28 -9.20
C ASP A 385 -12.15 20.82 -9.91
N LYS A 386 -12.19 20.80 -11.24
CA LYS A 386 -11.06 21.17 -12.10
C LYS A 386 -10.75 22.67 -12.01
N GLU A 387 -11.77 23.50 -11.89
CA GLU A 387 -11.62 24.96 -11.83
C GLU A 387 -10.87 25.41 -10.56
N ASN A 388 -11.13 24.76 -9.45
CA ASN A 388 -10.55 25.08 -8.15
C ASN A 388 -9.36 24.19 -7.75
N ASN A 389 -8.89 23.30 -8.63
CA ASN A 389 -7.81 22.33 -8.37
C ASN A 389 -8.02 21.55 -7.07
N LYS A 390 -9.18 20.88 -6.93
CA LYS A 390 -9.68 20.38 -5.67
C LYS A 390 -10.31 19.00 -5.83
N ILE A 391 -10.09 18.13 -4.87
CA ILE A 391 -10.75 16.82 -4.76
C ILE A 391 -11.68 16.86 -3.54
N PHE A 392 -12.91 16.41 -3.71
CA PHE A 392 -13.86 16.20 -2.62
C PHE A 392 -13.79 14.75 -2.15
N LYS A 393 -13.77 14.59 -0.84
CA LYS A 393 -13.72 13.27 -0.23
C LYS A 393 -15.05 12.54 -0.37
N GLY A 394 -14.98 11.26 -0.75
CA GLY A 394 -16.13 10.37 -0.82
C GLY A 394 -16.56 9.85 0.55
N ILE A 395 -17.86 9.79 0.80
CA ILE A 395 -18.43 9.34 2.08
C ILE A 395 -18.16 7.84 2.32
N ALA A 396 -18.23 7.01 1.28
CA ALA A 396 -17.98 5.57 1.38
C ALA A 396 -16.52 5.23 1.74
N SER A 397 -15.58 6.17 1.64
CA SER A 397 -14.20 5.99 2.09
C SER A 397 -14.03 6.03 3.61
N ILE A 398 -15.06 6.45 4.35
CA ILE A 398 -15.04 6.57 5.80
C ILE A 398 -15.42 5.23 6.42
N LYS A 399 -14.68 4.81 7.43
CA LYS A 399 -14.94 3.55 8.12
C LYS A 399 -16.40 3.47 8.61
N TYR A 400 -17.06 2.35 8.35
CA TYR A 400 -18.47 2.06 8.63
C TYR A 400 -19.49 2.76 7.75
N MET A 401 -19.07 3.55 6.74
CA MET A 401 -19.96 4.06 5.70
C MET A 401 -19.99 3.10 4.50
N ASN A 402 -21.03 3.22 3.68
CA ASN A 402 -21.17 2.50 2.41
C ASN A 402 -21.79 3.41 1.33
N ALA A 403 -21.78 2.97 0.10
CA ALA A 403 -22.31 3.74 -1.03
C ALA A 403 -23.79 4.03 -0.88
N GLN A 404 -24.60 3.04 -0.49
CA GLN A 404 -26.04 3.20 -0.35
C GLN A 404 -26.41 4.36 0.59
N VAL A 405 -25.82 4.37 1.80
CA VAL A 405 -26.05 5.44 2.77
C VAL A 405 -25.63 6.81 2.24
N ALA A 406 -24.52 6.86 1.50
CA ALA A 406 -24.05 8.10 0.91
C ALA A 406 -25.00 8.62 -0.18
N ASP A 407 -25.50 7.75 -1.03
CA ASP A 407 -26.43 8.09 -2.11
C ASP A 407 -27.80 8.54 -1.54
N GLU A 408 -28.31 7.82 -0.54
CA GLU A 408 -29.55 8.21 0.17
C GLU A 408 -29.43 9.60 0.81
N MET A 409 -28.28 9.93 1.43
CA MET A 409 -28.04 11.27 1.98
C MET A 409 -27.91 12.34 0.88
N TYR A 410 -27.27 12.00 -0.24
CA TYR A 410 -27.10 12.92 -1.35
C TYR A 410 -28.43 13.32 -2.00
N GLU A 411 -29.42 12.43 -2.00
CA GLU A 411 -30.78 12.76 -2.44
C GLU A 411 -31.44 13.86 -1.60
N LEU A 412 -31.04 13.99 -0.33
CA LEU A 412 -31.56 15.04 0.57
C LEU A 412 -30.90 16.42 0.39
N ARG A 413 -29.84 16.53 -0.41
CA ARG A 413 -28.98 17.74 -0.54
C ARG A 413 -29.70 19.01 -0.93
N ASN A 414 -30.77 18.92 -1.71
CA ASN A 414 -31.54 20.06 -2.23
C ASN A 414 -32.70 20.46 -1.31
N ASN A 415 -32.99 19.66 -0.28
CA ASN A 415 -34.08 19.98 0.65
C ASN A 415 -33.71 21.15 1.54
N LYS A 416 -34.70 21.97 1.85
CA LYS A 416 -34.55 23.08 2.78
C LYS A 416 -34.84 22.62 4.21
N TYR A 417 -33.84 22.77 5.08
CA TYR A 417 -33.95 22.48 6.50
C TYR A 417 -33.70 23.75 7.30
N ASN A 418 -34.63 24.10 8.20
CA ASN A 418 -34.46 25.28 9.05
C ASN A 418 -33.59 24.97 10.28
N THR A 419 -33.60 23.74 10.74
CA THR A 419 -32.85 23.26 11.90
C THR A 419 -32.22 21.92 11.63
N PHE A 420 -31.21 21.52 12.43
CA PHE A 420 -30.65 20.16 12.38
C PHE A 420 -31.69 19.10 12.74
N MET A 421 -32.62 19.41 13.63
CA MET A 421 -33.73 18.50 13.97
C MET A 421 -34.62 18.17 12.75
N ASP A 422 -34.85 19.13 11.87
CA ASP A 422 -35.62 18.87 10.63
C ASP A 422 -34.88 17.88 9.72
N LEU A 423 -33.55 18.02 9.61
CA LEU A 423 -32.72 17.07 8.88
C LEU A 423 -32.72 15.68 9.56
N LEU A 424 -32.62 15.61 10.89
CA LEU A 424 -32.61 14.32 11.62
C LEU A 424 -33.89 13.51 11.39
N PHE A 425 -35.05 14.16 11.26
CA PHE A 425 -36.31 13.48 10.89
C PHE A 425 -36.17 12.83 9.50
N ASP A 426 -35.71 13.58 8.51
CA ASP A 426 -35.54 13.06 7.15
C ASP A 426 -34.46 11.97 7.08
N LEU A 427 -33.34 12.13 7.77
CA LEU A 427 -32.29 11.08 7.85
C LEU A 427 -32.84 9.77 8.42
N THR A 428 -33.64 9.86 9.48
CA THR A 428 -34.22 8.67 10.13
C THR A 428 -35.32 8.01 9.29
N GLU A 429 -36.11 8.78 8.53
CA GLU A 429 -37.27 8.29 7.80
C GLU A 429 -36.94 7.89 6.35
N LYS A 430 -35.94 8.52 5.74
CA LYS A 430 -35.64 8.38 4.30
C LYS A 430 -34.31 7.71 4.00
N THR A 431 -33.51 7.43 5.03
CA THR A 431 -32.21 6.79 4.84
C THR A 431 -32.03 5.57 5.75
N THR A 432 -31.07 4.72 5.40
CA THR A 432 -30.68 3.54 6.20
C THR A 432 -29.57 3.88 7.22
N LEU A 433 -29.30 5.16 7.47
CA LEU A 433 -28.31 5.64 8.45
C LEU A 433 -28.61 5.10 9.85
N ASN A 434 -27.63 4.49 10.46
CA ASN A 434 -27.73 4.08 11.87
C ASN A 434 -27.09 5.10 12.82
N SER A 435 -27.36 4.95 14.12
CA SER A 435 -26.87 5.85 15.17
C SER A 435 -25.35 6.03 15.18
N ARG A 436 -24.58 4.98 14.87
CA ARG A 436 -23.11 5.06 14.81
C ARG A 436 -22.65 5.94 13.65
N GLN A 437 -23.26 5.78 12.50
CA GLN A 437 -22.92 6.53 11.28
C GLN A 437 -23.24 8.01 11.44
N ILE A 438 -24.41 8.34 12.00
CA ILE A 438 -24.79 9.75 12.29
C ILE A 438 -23.76 10.41 13.21
N LYS A 439 -23.35 9.74 14.30
CA LYS A 439 -22.33 10.26 15.22
C LYS A 439 -20.98 10.49 14.55
N ILE A 440 -20.53 9.56 13.68
CA ILE A 440 -19.29 9.74 12.91
C ILE A 440 -19.37 10.96 12.00
N LEU A 441 -20.49 11.16 11.31
CA LEU A 441 -20.68 12.31 10.44
C LEU A 441 -20.70 13.64 11.21
N ILE A 442 -21.36 13.68 12.37
CA ILE A 442 -21.32 14.84 13.26
C ILE A 442 -19.89 15.11 13.72
N ASP A 443 -19.17 14.07 14.15
CA ASP A 443 -17.77 14.16 14.61
C ASP A 443 -16.82 14.66 13.52
N LEU A 444 -17.11 14.41 12.26
CA LEU A 444 -16.32 14.89 11.12
C LEU A 444 -16.78 16.25 10.56
N ASP A 445 -17.57 17.00 11.30
CA ASP A 445 -18.12 18.29 10.88
C ASP A 445 -18.89 18.23 9.53
N PHE A 446 -19.51 17.07 9.20
CA PHE A 446 -20.26 16.88 7.95
C PHE A 446 -21.47 17.80 7.85
N PHE A 447 -22.12 18.06 8.98
CA PHE A 447 -23.31 18.89 9.12
C PHE A 447 -23.01 20.30 9.64
N ASP A 448 -21.81 20.82 9.44
CA ASP A 448 -21.36 22.11 10.00
C ASP A 448 -22.19 23.33 9.58
N GLU A 449 -22.99 23.22 8.52
CA GLU A 449 -23.95 24.28 8.13
C GLU A 449 -25.05 24.52 9.19
N PHE A 450 -25.28 23.54 10.07
CA PHE A 450 -26.30 23.61 11.11
C PHE A 450 -25.75 24.04 12.47
N GLY A 451 -24.45 23.95 12.70
CA GLY A 451 -23.85 24.36 13.97
C GLY A 451 -22.55 23.63 14.32
N ASP A 452 -22.10 23.85 15.54
CA ASP A 452 -20.91 23.18 16.09
C ASP A 452 -21.18 21.69 16.37
N ALA A 453 -20.21 20.81 16.09
CA ALA A 453 -20.40 19.37 16.27
C ALA A 453 -20.80 18.96 17.70
N ASN A 454 -20.33 19.66 18.74
CA ASN A 454 -20.77 19.37 20.11
C ASN A 454 -22.25 19.78 20.33
N GLU A 455 -22.71 20.85 19.70
CA GLU A 455 -24.11 21.22 19.67
C GLU A 455 -24.95 20.15 18.97
N LEU A 456 -24.56 19.80 17.73
CA LEU A 456 -25.26 18.81 16.92
C LEU A 456 -25.26 17.42 17.58
N MET A 457 -24.18 17.03 18.26
CA MET A 457 -24.13 15.78 19.00
C MET A 457 -25.10 15.78 20.19
N ARG A 458 -25.25 16.93 20.85
CA ARG A 458 -26.21 17.11 21.94
C ARG A 458 -27.66 17.08 21.42
N GLU A 459 -27.92 17.75 20.30
CA GLU A 459 -29.21 17.68 19.62
C GLU A 459 -29.57 16.26 19.20
N TYR A 460 -28.63 15.56 18.57
CA TYR A 460 -28.83 14.16 18.18
C TYR A 460 -29.12 13.26 19.39
N PHE A 461 -28.40 13.45 20.49
CA PHE A 461 -28.64 12.69 21.71
C PHE A 461 -30.06 12.89 22.26
N LEU A 462 -30.57 14.12 22.23
CA LEU A 462 -31.95 14.40 22.65
C LEU A 462 -32.97 13.88 21.65
N PHE A 463 -32.65 13.94 20.35
CA PHE A 463 -33.47 13.32 19.31
C PHE A 463 -33.62 11.81 19.55
N ASP A 464 -32.54 11.09 19.78
CA ASP A 464 -32.52 9.64 20.05
C ASP A 464 -33.38 9.29 21.28
N ILE A 465 -33.38 10.15 22.30
CA ILE A 465 -34.19 9.95 23.51
C ILE A 465 -35.67 10.23 23.29
N PHE A 466 -36.02 11.33 22.62
CA PHE A 466 -37.38 11.88 22.65
C PHE A 466 -38.18 11.65 21.34
N ASN A 467 -37.55 11.29 20.26
CA ASN A 467 -38.23 11.03 18.99
C ASN A 467 -39.27 9.90 19.15
N GLY A 468 -40.49 10.16 18.68
CA GLY A 468 -41.60 9.22 18.77
C GLY A 468 -42.20 9.00 20.18
N ARG A 469 -41.68 9.67 21.24
CA ARG A 469 -42.26 9.54 22.58
C ARG A 469 -43.56 10.32 22.68
N LEU A 470 -44.57 9.65 23.26
CA LEU A 470 -45.89 10.24 23.53
C LEU A 470 -46.01 10.80 24.96
N GLN A 471 -44.99 10.60 25.81
CA GLN A 471 -44.96 11.08 27.18
C GLN A 471 -43.55 11.31 27.67
N VAL A 472 -43.36 12.22 28.60
CA VAL A 472 -42.07 12.53 29.24
C VAL A 472 -42.25 12.82 30.72
N ARG A 473 -41.36 12.32 31.55
CA ARG A 473 -41.32 12.56 33.00
C ARG A 473 -40.60 13.87 33.30
N LYS A 474 -41.05 14.59 34.36
CA LYS A 474 -40.45 15.87 34.74
C LYS A 474 -39.02 15.74 35.23
N ASP A 475 -38.66 14.64 35.93
CA ASP A 475 -37.28 14.35 36.34
C ASP A 475 -36.32 14.13 35.14
N MET A 476 -36.81 13.63 34.02
CA MET A 476 -36.03 13.59 32.77
C MET A 476 -35.74 14.97 32.20
N LEU A 477 -36.70 15.86 32.26
CA LEU A 477 -36.51 17.25 31.77
C LEU A 477 -35.43 17.95 32.59
N GLU A 478 -35.50 17.86 33.90
CA GLU A 478 -34.48 18.39 34.81
C GLU A 478 -33.11 17.80 34.54
N LYS A 479 -33.03 16.46 34.40
CA LYS A 479 -31.79 15.72 34.09
C LYS A 479 -31.12 16.25 32.82
N TYR A 480 -31.87 16.61 31.81
CA TYR A 480 -31.34 17.05 30.50
C TYR A 480 -31.32 18.59 30.35
N GLY A 481 -31.71 19.34 31.40
CA GLY A 481 -31.72 20.79 31.40
C GLY A 481 -32.74 21.39 30.44
N ILE A 482 -33.91 20.76 30.29
CA ILE A 482 -34.97 21.17 29.39
C ILE A 482 -36.03 21.91 30.19
N ASP A 483 -36.39 23.11 29.70
CA ASP A 483 -37.42 23.94 30.32
C ASP A 483 -38.82 23.30 30.17
N GLU A 484 -39.52 23.10 31.29
CA GLU A 484 -40.89 22.56 31.33
C GLU A 484 -41.87 23.41 30.51
N GLU A 485 -41.69 24.74 30.42
CA GLU A 485 -42.57 25.61 29.65
C GLU A 485 -42.57 25.28 28.15
N ILE A 486 -41.45 24.78 27.62
CA ILE A 486 -41.39 24.32 26.24
C ILE A 486 -42.24 23.05 26.06
N VAL A 487 -42.18 22.16 27.03
CA VAL A 487 -42.93 20.89 26.98
C VAL A 487 -44.42 21.10 27.11
N LYS A 488 -44.85 22.05 27.97
CA LYS A 488 -46.26 22.44 28.09
C LYS A 488 -46.88 22.88 26.77
N GLN A 489 -46.11 23.55 25.91
CA GLN A 489 -46.59 24.01 24.60
C GLN A 489 -46.72 22.86 23.58
N CYS A 490 -46.16 21.68 23.89
CA CYS A 490 -46.12 20.51 23.02
C CYS A 490 -46.95 19.32 23.56
N ALA A 491 -47.37 19.37 24.81
CA ALA A 491 -48.09 18.30 25.48
C ALA A 491 -49.59 18.62 25.60
N GLY A 492 -50.42 17.59 25.43
CA GLY A 492 -51.88 17.71 25.55
C GLY A 492 -52.40 17.59 26.98
N LYS A 493 -51.60 17.04 27.91
CA LYS A 493 -51.99 16.86 29.32
C LYS A 493 -50.76 16.87 30.25
N GLU A 494 -50.87 17.58 31.36
CA GLU A 494 -49.89 17.65 32.44
C GLU A 494 -50.38 16.91 33.68
N SER A 495 -49.50 16.25 34.37
CA SER A 495 -49.67 15.68 35.72
C SER A 495 -48.50 16.08 36.63
N PRO A 496 -48.58 15.86 37.95
CA PRO A 496 -47.49 16.24 38.88
C PRO A 496 -46.11 15.64 38.53
N LYS A 497 -46.07 14.48 37.83
CA LYS A 497 -44.83 13.74 37.54
C LYS A 497 -44.49 13.66 36.07
N MET A 498 -45.43 13.96 35.15
CA MET A 498 -45.19 13.73 33.72
C MET A 498 -46.11 14.57 32.83
N PHE A 499 -45.66 14.74 31.60
CA PHE A 499 -46.44 15.24 30.47
C PHE A 499 -46.84 14.08 29.56
N THR A 500 -48.06 14.09 29.05
CA THR A 500 -48.62 13.06 28.14
C THR A 500 -49.25 13.71 26.90
N LYS A 501 -49.51 12.89 25.87
CA LYS A 501 -49.90 13.33 24.54
C LYS A 501 -48.92 14.36 23.98
N LEU A 502 -47.64 14.03 24.09
CA LEU A 502 -46.56 14.89 23.61
C LEU A 502 -46.46 14.78 22.08
N ASP A 503 -46.51 15.94 21.41
CA ASP A 503 -46.03 16.07 20.04
C ASP A 503 -44.49 16.15 20.07
N SER A 504 -43.88 14.99 19.92
CA SER A 504 -42.40 14.86 20.00
C SER A 504 -41.68 15.64 18.90
N ARG A 505 -42.26 15.74 17.71
CA ARG A 505 -41.66 16.52 16.60
C ARG A 505 -41.66 18.02 16.89
N LYS A 506 -42.82 18.55 17.31
CA LYS A 506 -42.93 19.96 17.73
C LYS A 506 -41.99 20.27 18.89
N PHE A 507 -41.93 19.36 19.87
CA PHE A 507 -41.08 19.51 21.04
C PHE A 507 -39.59 19.54 20.64
N LEU A 508 -39.11 18.60 19.83
CA LEU A 508 -37.72 18.55 19.39
C LEU A 508 -37.32 19.80 18.58
N ARG A 509 -38.19 20.29 17.71
CA ARG A 509 -37.95 21.56 17.00
C ARG A 509 -37.85 22.76 17.93
N MET A 510 -38.66 22.80 18.99
CA MET A 510 -38.67 23.93 19.94
C MET A 510 -37.43 23.95 20.85
N ILE A 511 -36.78 22.80 21.09
CA ILE A 511 -35.54 22.74 21.89
C ILE A 511 -34.26 22.89 21.03
N SER A 512 -34.36 22.77 19.73
CA SER A 512 -33.23 22.97 18.80
C SER A 512 -32.66 24.39 18.97
N GLY A 513 -31.33 24.51 19.06
CA GLY A 513 -30.60 25.77 19.26
C GLY A 513 -30.75 26.40 20.66
N LYS A 514 -31.50 25.77 21.59
CA LYS A 514 -31.66 26.25 22.98
C LYS A 514 -30.86 25.46 24.00
N ILE A 515 -30.03 24.54 23.56
CA ILE A 515 -29.33 23.61 24.40
C ILE A 515 -27.93 24.14 24.70
N SER A 516 -27.56 24.14 25.98
CA SER A 516 -26.23 24.52 26.42
C SER A 516 -25.18 23.52 25.96
N TYR A 517 -24.09 23.96 25.29
CA TYR A 517 -22.96 23.15 24.88
C TYR A 517 -21.65 23.95 25.04
N SER A 518 -20.52 23.20 25.12
CA SER A 518 -19.19 23.78 25.01
C SER A 518 -18.74 23.71 23.57
N ARG A 519 -18.20 24.80 23.03
CA ARG A 519 -17.68 24.83 21.67
C ARG A 519 -16.56 23.81 21.50
N ARG A 520 -16.53 23.14 20.36
CA ARG A 520 -15.56 22.09 20.08
C ARG A 520 -14.15 22.67 19.96
N THR A 521 -13.22 22.07 20.69
CA THR A 521 -11.80 22.42 20.65
C THR A 521 -11.10 21.85 19.42
N LEU A 522 -9.97 22.44 19.01
CA LEU A 522 -9.15 21.91 17.93
C LEU A 522 -8.63 20.50 18.25
N ALA A 523 -8.31 20.21 19.50
CA ALA A 523 -7.89 18.88 19.93
C ALA A 523 -8.97 17.84 19.71
N GLU A 524 -10.23 18.13 20.03
CA GLU A 524 -11.37 17.25 19.79
C GLU A 524 -11.59 17.02 18.30
N LYS A 525 -11.44 18.05 17.45
CA LYS A 525 -11.54 17.92 15.99
C LYS A 525 -10.46 17.02 15.42
N ILE A 526 -9.22 17.21 15.85
CA ILE A 526 -8.09 16.38 15.42
C ILE A 526 -8.27 14.93 15.87
N ASN A 527 -8.68 14.70 17.12
CA ASN A 527 -8.93 13.36 17.63
C ASN A 527 -10.05 12.64 16.88
N ALA A 528 -11.11 13.35 16.48
CA ALA A 528 -12.15 12.79 15.64
C ALA A 528 -11.63 12.38 14.28
N GLN A 529 -10.80 13.20 13.63
CA GLN A 529 -10.18 12.87 12.35
C GLN A 529 -9.26 11.66 12.48
N ILE A 530 -8.38 11.59 13.47
CA ILE A 530 -7.52 10.44 13.72
C ILE A 530 -8.37 9.17 13.92
N THR A 531 -9.44 9.27 14.71
CA THR A 531 -10.31 8.13 15.05
C THR A 531 -11.08 7.59 13.84
N HIS A 532 -11.63 8.47 13.03
CA HIS A 532 -12.56 8.09 11.95
C HIS A 532 -11.92 8.05 10.57
N LEU A 533 -10.85 8.82 10.34
CA LEU A 533 -10.15 8.90 9.05
C LEU A 533 -8.77 8.22 9.07
N GLY A 534 -8.15 8.03 10.24
CA GLY A 534 -6.77 7.57 10.37
C GLY A 534 -5.71 8.63 10.09
N TYR A 535 -6.08 9.87 9.78
CA TYR A 535 -5.17 10.98 9.52
C TYR A 535 -5.80 12.34 9.85
N VAL A 536 -4.97 13.40 9.81
CA VAL A 536 -5.38 14.78 10.04
C VAL A 536 -5.31 15.57 8.72
N ASP A 537 -6.34 16.34 8.41
CA ASP A 537 -6.39 17.25 7.25
C ASP A 537 -6.60 18.72 7.63
N ILE A 538 -6.73 19.01 8.93
CA ILE A 538 -6.88 20.38 9.45
C ILE A 538 -5.58 21.15 9.23
N MET A 539 -5.65 22.28 8.52
CA MET A 539 -4.50 23.17 8.31
C MET A 539 -4.93 24.62 8.13
N GLY A 540 -4.04 25.55 8.51
CA GLY A 540 -4.22 26.99 8.33
C GLY A 540 -3.00 27.79 8.78
N GLU A 541 -2.80 28.99 8.22
CA GLU A 541 -1.69 29.87 8.60
C GLU A 541 -1.74 30.31 10.07
N GLU A 542 -2.93 30.34 10.67
CA GLU A 542 -3.17 30.62 12.09
C GLU A 542 -2.49 29.60 13.01
N TYR A 543 -2.26 28.39 12.51
CA TYR A 543 -1.58 27.30 13.25
C TYR A 543 -0.06 27.28 13.05
N ARG A 544 0.55 28.40 12.71
CA ARG A 544 2.01 28.48 12.53
C ARG A 544 2.76 28.07 13.80
N GLY A 545 3.63 27.06 13.65
CA GLY A 545 4.42 26.49 14.75
C GLY A 545 3.69 25.41 15.55
N PHE A 546 2.45 25.05 15.18
CA PHE A 546 1.74 23.95 15.80
C PHE A 546 1.87 22.68 14.95
N ALA A 547 1.99 21.55 15.64
CA ALA A 547 2.01 20.24 15.03
C ALA A 547 1.20 19.22 15.83
N CYS A 548 0.52 18.32 15.14
CA CYS A 548 -0.11 17.14 15.74
C CYS A 548 0.86 15.96 15.69
N VAL A 549 0.91 15.17 16.75
CA VAL A 549 1.76 13.99 16.86
C VAL A 549 1.01 12.77 16.30
N LEU A 550 1.49 12.22 15.19
CA LEU A 550 0.89 11.08 14.51
C LEU A 550 1.41 9.74 15.06
N SER A 551 2.71 9.66 15.35
CA SER A 551 3.31 8.45 15.93
C SER A 551 4.48 8.76 16.84
N VAL A 552 4.76 7.84 17.79
CA VAL A 552 5.85 7.95 18.76
C VAL A 552 6.59 6.61 18.86
N ASP A 553 7.81 6.54 18.31
CA ASP A 553 8.72 5.41 18.51
C ASP A 553 9.66 5.71 19.69
N LYS A 554 9.57 4.90 20.76
CA LYS A 554 10.29 5.07 22.02
C LYS A 554 11.56 4.19 22.14
N LYS A 555 11.93 3.46 21.06
CA LYS A 555 12.92 2.37 21.13
C LYS A 555 14.34 2.82 21.55
N TYR A 556 14.77 3.99 21.07
CA TYR A 556 16.08 4.59 21.38
C TYR A 556 15.91 6.06 21.80
N SER A 557 16.47 7.02 21.03
CA SER A 557 16.01 8.42 21.12
C SER A 557 14.62 8.49 20.52
N PRO A 558 13.61 8.97 21.27
CA PRO A 558 12.25 8.98 20.76
C PRO A 558 12.16 9.70 19.41
N ARG A 559 11.52 9.04 18.44
CA ARG A 559 11.24 9.59 17.12
C ARG A 559 9.75 9.87 17.05
N LEU A 560 9.41 11.07 16.61
CA LEU A 560 8.05 11.56 16.44
C LEU A 560 7.79 11.75 14.96
N GLN A 561 6.74 11.17 14.45
CA GLN A 561 6.15 11.58 13.20
C GLN A 561 5.07 12.61 13.51
N MET A 562 5.13 13.76 12.86
CA MET A 562 4.28 14.89 13.15
C MET A 562 3.64 15.45 11.88
N TYR A 563 2.45 16.00 12.04
CA TYR A 563 1.70 16.72 11.03
C TYR A 563 1.72 18.22 11.33
N SER A 564 2.20 19.01 10.39
CA SER A 564 2.23 20.47 10.52
C SER A 564 0.83 21.04 10.30
N LEU A 565 0.24 21.62 11.34
CA LEU A 565 -1.08 22.25 11.23
C LEU A 565 -1.06 23.53 10.37
N ARG A 566 0.10 24.07 10.04
CA ARG A 566 0.22 25.23 9.16
C ARG A 566 -0.04 24.86 7.69
N ASN A 567 0.64 23.82 7.19
CA ASN A 567 0.71 23.53 5.76
C ASN A 567 0.35 22.08 5.39
N GLY A 568 -0.08 21.28 6.38
CA GLY A 568 -0.51 19.91 6.14
C GLY A 568 0.61 18.90 5.81
N ASN A 569 1.89 19.27 5.97
CA ASN A 569 3.01 18.40 5.67
C ASN A 569 3.37 17.50 6.85
N ASN A 570 3.63 16.23 6.56
CA ASN A 570 4.21 15.32 7.54
C ASN A 570 5.73 15.52 7.62
N PHE A 571 6.28 15.43 8.83
CA PHE A 571 7.71 15.52 9.06
C PHE A 571 8.13 14.72 10.29
N ASP A 572 9.37 14.22 10.25
CA ASP A 572 9.95 13.46 11.34
C ASP A 572 10.84 14.35 12.21
N CYS A 573 10.76 14.14 13.52
CA CYS A 573 11.69 14.72 14.48
C CYS A 573 12.17 13.68 15.48
N LYS A 574 13.43 13.82 15.90
CA LYS A 574 13.93 13.14 17.10
C LYS A 574 13.86 14.07 18.31
N ILE A 575 13.78 13.50 19.49
CA ILE A 575 13.81 14.23 20.74
C ILE A 575 14.77 13.57 21.72
N ASP A 576 15.46 14.37 22.52
CA ASP A 576 16.31 13.85 23.60
C ASP A 576 15.44 13.11 24.65
N LYS A 577 15.93 11.96 25.11
CA LYS A 577 15.20 11.10 26.05
C LYS A 577 14.86 11.80 27.37
N ARG A 578 15.74 12.69 27.86
CA ARG A 578 15.50 13.45 29.09
C ARG A 578 14.41 14.49 28.89
N THR A 579 14.44 15.20 27.76
CA THR A 579 13.41 16.18 27.36
C THR A 579 12.06 15.49 27.17
N PHE A 580 12.03 14.34 26.50
CA PHE A 580 10.83 13.52 26.33
C PHE A 580 10.22 13.04 27.66
N ASN A 581 11.07 12.54 28.58
CA ASN A 581 10.60 12.03 29.87
C ASN A 581 10.08 13.13 30.80
N ARG A 582 10.58 14.37 30.64
CA ARG A 582 10.12 15.52 31.45
C ARG A 582 8.71 15.96 31.05
N ASN A 583 8.39 15.91 29.78
CA ASN A 583 7.07 16.28 29.25
C ASN A 583 6.68 15.29 28.16
N ARG A 584 6.09 14.15 28.57
CA ARG A 584 5.75 13.04 27.67
C ARG A 584 4.81 13.48 26.56
N ILE A 585 5.10 13.05 25.35
CA ILE A 585 4.31 13.24 24.15
C ILE A 585 3.60 11.93 23.82
N GLU A 586 2.33 12.03 23.46
CA GLU A 586 1.50 10.90 23.02
C GLU A 586 0.91 11.17 21.64
N VAL A 587 0.44 10.12 20.98
CA VAL A 587 -0.27 10.25 19.70
C VAL A 587 -1.53 11.07 19.91
N GLY A 588 -1.79 12.01 19.00
CA GLY A 588 -2.92 12.95 19.10
C GLY A 588 -2.59 14.25 19.86
N ASP A 589 -1.45 14.32 20.57
CA ASP A 589 -1.06 15.57 21.23
C ASP A 589 -0.81 16.69 20.20
N ILE A 590 -1.32 17.89 20.49
CA ILE A 590 -0.97 19.10 19.78
C ILE A 590 0.17 19.77 20.53
N ILE A 591 1.27 20.03 19.83
CA ILE A 591 2.43 20.70 20.40
C ILE A 591 2.73 22.00 19.64
N ARG A 592 3.07 23.04 20.39
CA ARG A 592 3.69 24.26 19.84
C ARG A 592 5.19 24.09 19.89
N ILE A 593 5.82 24.06 18.72
CA ILE A 593 7.26 23.95 18.57
C ILE A 593 7.89 25.34 18.74
N SER A 594 8.76 25.50 19.73
CA SER A 594 9.51 26.72 19.99
C SER A 594 11.01 26.58 19.74
N GLY A 595 11.50 25.37 19.50
CA GLY A 595 12.90 25.14 19.17
C GLY A 595 13.12 23.78 18.49
N ALA A 596 13.87 23.80 17.39
CA ALA A 596 14.36 22.63 16.70
C ALA A 596 15.79 22.88 16.19
N LYS A 597 16.61 21.82 16.07
CA LYS A 597 17.96 21.85 15.51
C LYS A 597 18.15 20.71 14.55
N ASP A 598 18.81 20.97 13.44
CA ASP A 598 19.21 19.93 12.51
C ASP A 598 20.58 19.38 12.93
N LYS A 599 20.72 18.06 12.98
CA LYS A 599 21.96 17.34 13.30
C LYS A 599 22.25 16.33 12.21
N PRO A 600 23.53 16.04 11.89
CA PRO A 600 23.86 14.96 10.96
C PRO A 600 23.37 13.62 11.51
N LYS A 601 22.98 12.70 10.61
CA LYS A 601 22.74 11.31 10.99
C LYS A 601 24.07 10.68 11.40
N MET A 602 24.03 9.81 12.40
CA MET A 602 25.22 9.13 12.91
C MET A 602 25.22 7.67 12.47
N LYS A 603 26.38 7.14 12.10
CA LYS A 603 26.64 5.70 11.91
C LYS A 603 27.74 5.24 12.86
N ARG A 604 27.83 3.93 13.10
CA ARG A 604 28.99 3.35 13.76
C ARG A 604 30.09 3.13 12.74
N ASP A 605 31.32 3.50 13.08
CA ASP A 605 32.51 3.12 12.35
C ASP A 605 32.95 1.69 12.70
N GLU A 606 34.07 1.24 12.11
CA GLU A 606 34.64 -0.09 12.34
C GLU A 606 35.07 -0.33 13.80
N ASP A 607 35.39 0.74 14.52
CA ASP A 607 35.78 0.72 15.94
C ASP A 607 34.57 0.83 16.88
N GLY A 608 33.35 0.94 16.35
CA GLY A 608 32.10 1.05 17.11
C GLY A 608 31.75 2.45 17.59
N ASN A 609 32.50 3.48 17.22
CA ASN A 609 32.23 4.87 17.56
C ASN A 609 31.16 5.47 16.64
N PHE A 610 30.37 6.43 17.17
CA PHE A 610 29.41 7.15 16.36
C PHE A 610 30.06 8.28 15.59
N VAL A 611 30.06 8.19 14.25
CA VAL A 611 30.58 9.21 13.33
C VAL A 611 29.44 9.79 12.49
N PRO A 612 29.51 11.11 12.17
CA PRO A 612 28.50 11.73 11.34
C PRO A 612 28.56 11.22 9.89
N ILE A 613 27.40 11.06 9.26
CA ILE A 613 27.28 10.76 7.84
C ILE A 613 27.20 12.09 7.09
N GLU A 614 28.22 12.41 6.30
CA GLU A 614 28.27 13.64 5.50
C GLU A 614 27.06 13.78 4.56
N GLY A 615 26.57 15.02 4.41
CA GLY A 615 25.45 15.33 3.53
C GLY A 615 24.08 14.88 4.07
N THR A 616 23.99 14.31 5.29
CA THR A 616 22.71 13.91 5.89
C THR A 616 22.31 14.82 7.04
N SER A 617 21.01 15.01 7.21
CA SER A 617 20.44 15.80 8.30
C SER A 617 19.22 15.08 8.90
N GLU A 618 19.06 15.23 10.20
CA GLU A 618 17.85 14.84 10.92
C GLU A 618 17.44 15.94 11.90
N ARG A 619 16.15 16.22 11.95
CA ARG A 619 15.60 17.28 12.81
C ARG A 619 15.43 16.80 14.24
N TRP A 620 15.91 17.59 15.20
CA TRP A 620 15.80 17.36 16.63
C TRP A 620 14.96 18.44 17.29
N LEU A 621 13.88 18.03 17.96
CA LEU A 621 13.05 18.90 18.76
C LEU A 621 13.77 19.24 20.07
N THR A 622 14.01 20.53 20.32
CA THR A 622 14.75 20.99 21.49
C THR A 622 13.84 21.63 22.53
N ASN A 623 12.76 22.28 22.09
CA ASN A 623 11.81 22.91 22.99
C ASN A 623 10.39 22.90 22.39
N TYR A 624 9.40 22.57 23.23
CA TYR A 624 7.99 22.52 22.85
C TYR A 624 7.09 22.65 24.08
N LYS A 625 5.84 23.00 23.84
CA LYS A 625 4.79 23.05 24.84
C LYS A 625 3.57 22.27 24.30
N LYS A 626 3.01 21.37 25.12
CA LYS A 626 1.68 20.80 24.82
C LYS A 626 0.64 21.92 24.94
N VAL A 627 -0.32 21.90 24.05
CA VAL A 627 -1.34 22.94 24.00
C VAL A 627 -2.69 22.23 23.94
N ALA A 628 -3.55 22.58 24.90
CA ALA A 628 -4.99 22.33 24.81
C ALA A 628 -5.57 23.53 24.08
N ILE A 629 -5.90 23.41 22.81
CA ILE A 629 -6.54 24.45 21.99
C ILE A 629 -7.99 24.07 21.79
#